data_be02761e5be531b1f8e978e876e08810
#
_entry.id   be02761e5be531b1f8e978e876e08810
#
_cell.length_a   1.000
_cell.length_b   1.000
_cell.length_c   1.000
_cell.angle_alpha   90.00
_cell.angle_beta   90.00
_cell.angle_gamma   90.00
#
_symmetry.space_group_name_H-M   'P 1'
#
loop_
_entity.id
_entity.type
_entity.pdbx_description
1 polymer ?
#
loop_
_entity_poly.entity_id
_entity_poly.type
_entity_poly.pdbx_seq_one_letter_code
_entity_poly.pdbx_strand_id
1 'polypeptide(L)'
;MEVLEQMRMLLREKAILFGQYEQETLRLDTDDPDAVDDIVEAVQARQALIDKINGLDQRIAAMGEASAYGARCLHIGRNQCDYAGLTEAEQGVFRAGQEVFAIMTRVRELEARIPGKMAAIQEQLQEKIKKNNVNGRFTRYLKQMGQGSKGVLYDKRR
;
A
#
# COMPACT_ATOMS: atom_id res chain seq x y z
N MET A 1 -20.80 18.97 7.55
CA MET A 1 -20.69 17.76 8.35
C MET A 1 -20.42 16.53 7.47
N GLU A 2 -21.17 16.42 6.41
CA GLU A 2 -21.04 15.26 5.55
C GLU A 2 -19.64 15.10 4.92
N VAL A 3 -19.00 16.21 4.54
CA VAL A 3 -17.66 16.18 3.93
C VAL A 3 -16.63 15.61 4.90
N LEU A 4 -16.64 16.07 6.15
CA LEU A 4 -15.73 15.56 7.19
C LEU A 4 -15.95 14.07 7.42
N GLU A 5 -17.21 13.66 7.57
CA GLU A 5 -17.55 12.27 7.83
C GLU A 5 -17.17 11.37 6.64
N GLN A 6 -17.47 11.82 5.42
CA GLN A 6 -17.11 11.10 4.22
C GLN A 6 -15.58 10.97 4.09
N MET A 7 -14.85 12.06 4.33
CA MET A 7 -13.38 12.02 4.29
C MET A 7 -12.83 11.04 5.33
N ARG A 8 -13.38 11.08 6.56
CA ARG A 8 -12.98 10.16 7.63
C ARG A 8 -13.23 8.72 7.24
N MET A 9 -14.40 8.44 6.66
CA MET A 9 -14.75 7.08 6.22
C MET A 9 -13.84 6.58 5.11
N LEU A 10 -13.53 7.42 4.13
CA LEU A 10 -12.63 7.05 3.03
C LEU A 10 -11.21 6.78 3.53
N LEU A 11 -10.71 7.59 4.46
CA LEU A 11 -9.39 7.39 5.04
C LEU A 11 -9.34 6.11 5.87
N ARG A 12 -10.40 5.80 6.61
CA ARG A 12 -10.48 4.54 7.37
C ARG A 12 -10.52 3.33 6.44
N GLU A 13 -11.29 3.42 5.36
CA GLU A 13 -11.33 2.35 4.35
C GLU A 13 -9.95 2.17 3.73
N LYS A 14 -9.27 3.26 3.42
CA LYS A 14 -7.91 3.23 2.91
C LYS A 14 -6.95 2.56 3.90
N ALA A 15 -7.07 2.86 5.20
CA ALA A 15 -6.26 2.23 6.24
C ALA A 15 -6.51 0.72 6.29
N ILE A 16 -7.75 0.28 6.16
CA ILE A 16 -8.10 -1.15 6.13
C ILE A 16 -7.44 -1.83 4.92
N LEU A 17 -7.53 -1.21 3.74
CA LEU A 17 -6.91 -1.77 2.53
C LEU A 17 -5.39 -1.83 2.64
N PHE A 18 -4.75 -0.80 3.20
CA PHE A 18 -3.31 -0.83 3.45
C PHE A 18 -2.92 -1.87 4.50
N GLY A 19 -3.78 -2.11 5.50
CA GLY A 19 -3.58 -3.19 6.45
C GLY A 19 -3.59 -4.57 5.77
N GLN A 20 -4.52 -4.77 4.84
CA GLN A 20 -4.56 -5.99 4.04
C GLN A 20 -3.34 -6.09 3.14
N TYR A 21 -2.92 -4.98 2.54
CA TYR A 21 -1.71 -4.92 1.73
C TYR A 21 -0.46 -5.26 2.55
N GLU A 22 -0.40 -4.79 3.78
CA GLU A 22 0.68 -5.15 4.72
C GLU A 22 0.72 -6.65 4.97
N GLN A 23 -0.44 -7.28 5.19
CA GLN A 23 -0.51 -8.72 5.42
C GLN A 23 -0.03 -9.52 4.20
N GLU A 24 -0.42 -9.10 3.00
CA GLU A 24 0.06 -9.75 1.78
C GLU A 24 1.56 -9.51 1.57
N THR A 25 2.05 -8.33 1.94
CA THR A 25 3.48 -8.02 1.86
C THR A 25 4.30 -8.89 2.83
N LEU A 26 3.76 -9.18 4.01
CA LEU A 26 4.41 -10.09 4.96
C LEU A 26 4.59 -11.50 4.39
N ARG A 27 3.70 -11.96 3.52
CA ARG A 27 3.85 -13.26 2.85
C ARG A 27 5.08 -13.30 1.94
N LEU A 28 5.54 -12.14 1.47
CA LEU A 28 6.75 -12.02 0.63
C LEU A 28 8.03 -11.97 1.45
N ASP A 29 7.93 -11.74 2.76
CA ASP A 29 9.07 -11.65 3.68
C ASP A 29 9.48 -13.07 4.13
N THR A 30 9.99 -13.86 3.19
CA THR A 30 10.31 -15.26 3.39
C THR A 30 11.65 -15.62 2.73
N ASP A 31 12.35 -16.57 3.31
CA ASP A 31 13.58 -17.16 2.76
C ASP A 31 13.34 -18.56 2.18
N ASP A 32 12.09 -19.02 2.18
CA ASP A 32 11.73 -20.39 1.79
C ASP A 32 11.54 -20.49 0.27
N PRO A 33 12.42 -21.24 -0.44
CA PRO A 33 12.26 -21.41 -1.89
C PRO A 33 11.05 -22.25 -2.27
N ASP A 34 10.43 -22.97 -1.33
CA ASP A 34 9.22 -23.74 -1.58
C ASP A 34 7.95 -22.88 -1.48
N ALA A 35 8.08 -21.62 -1.08
CA ALA A 35 6.94 -20.70 -0.94
C ALA A 35 6.55 -19.96 -2.23
N VAL A 36 7.05 -20.39 -3.40
CA VAL A 36 6.84 -19.69 -4.68
C VAL A 36 5.36 -19.49 -4.99
N ASP A 37 4.52 -20.50 -4.78
CA ASP A 37 3.08 -20.37 -5.06
C ASP A 37 2.42 -19.35 -4.15
N ASP A 38 2.78 -19.30 -2.87
CA ASP A 38 2.30 -18.31 -1.93
C ASP A 38 2.77 -16.91 -2.32
N ILE A 39 4.01 -16.77 -2.78
CA ILE A 39 4.56 -15.50 -3.27
C ILE A 39 3.76 -15.00 -4.45
N VAL A 40 3.47 -15.86 -5.42
CA VAL A 40 2.68 -15.52 -6.61
C VAL A 40 1.28 -15.05 -6.20
N GLU A 41 0.62 -15.77 -5.32
CA GLU A 41 -0.69 -15.36 -4.79
C GLU A 41 -0.64 -14.00 -4.10
N ALA A 42 0.38 -13.77 -3.27
CA ALA A 42 0.54 -12.51 -2.55
C ALA A 42 0.74 -11.33 -3.51
N VAL A 43 1.55 -11.51 -4.56
CA VAL A 43 1.76 -10.48 -5.59
C VAL A 43 0.45 -10.12 -6.28
N GLN A 44 -0.34 -11.13 -6.64
CA GLN A 44 -1.64 -10.92 -7.29
C GLN A 44 -2.64 -10.24 -6.36
N ALA A 45 -2.70 -10.66 -5.09
CA ALA A 45 -3.56 -10.05 -4.09
C ALA A 45 -3.18 -8.58 -3.84
N ARG A 46 -1.88 -8.29 -3.78
CA ARG A 46 -1.39 -6.91 -3.63
C ARG A 46 -1.82 -6.04 -4.79
N GLN A 47 -1.75 -6.54 -6.03
CA GLN A 47 -2.16 -5.78 -7.20
C GLN A 47 -3.65 -5.42 -7.14
N ALA A 48 -4.50 -6.35 -6.73
CA ALA A 48 -5.93 -6.08 -6.56
C ALA A 48 -6.19 -5.01 -5.49
N LEU A 49 -5.42 -5.03 -4.40
CA LEU A 49 -5.51 -4.02 -3.34
C LEU A 49 -5.02 -2.65 -3.81
N ILE A 50 -3.95 -2.60 -4.60
CA ILE A 50 -3.44 -1.37 -5.22
C ILE A 50 -4.54 -0.70 -6.06
N ASP A 51 -5.24 -1.48 -6.86
CA ASP A 51 -6.32 -0.95 -7.71
C ASP A 51 -7.45 -0.34 -6.87
N LYS A 52 -7.82 -0.99 -5.77
CA LYS A 52 -8.84 -0.48 -4.84
C LYS A 52 -8.37 0.79 -4.13
N ILE A 53 -7.12 0.83 -3.68
CA ILE A 53 -6.54 2.01 -3.03
C ILE A 53 -6.51 3.19 -4.00
N ASN A 54 -6.12 2.96 -5.25
CA ASN A 54 -6.12 4.00 -6.27
C ASN A 54 -7.53 4.55 -6.51
N GLY A 55 -8.54 3.70 -6.50
CA GLY A 55 -9.94 4.13 -6.59
C GLY A 55 -10.36 5.02 -5.43
N LEU A 56 -9.97 4.67 -4.20
CA LEU A 56 -10.23 5.51 -3.02
C LEU A 56 -9.51 6.85 -3.12
N ASP A 57 -8.26 6.85 -3.56
CA ASP A 57 -7.49 8.09 -3.71
C ASP A 57 -8.12 9.05 -4.71
N GLN A 58 -8.68 8.52 -5.81
CA GLN A 58 -9.41 9.33 -6.77
C GLN A 58 -10.64 9.98 -6.13
N ARG A 59 -11.36 9.24 -5.32
CA ARG A 59 -12.54 9.76 -4.59
C ARG A 59 -12.14 10.82 -3.55
N ILE A 60 -11.06 10.58 -2.82
CA ILE A 60 -10.52 11.52 -1.84
C ILE A 60 -10.08 12.82 -2.54
N ALA A 61 -9.36 12.71 -3.64
CA ALA A 61 -8.92 13.86 -4.43
C ALA A 61 -10.10 14.66 -4.97
N ALA A 62 -11.12 13.96 -5.50
CA ALA A 62 -12.33 14.61 -6.01
C ALA A 62 -13.05 15.40 -4.91
N MET A 63 -13.13 14.87 -3.70
CA MET A 63 -13.70 15.60 -2.57
C MET A 63 -12.89 16.86 -2.23
N GLY A 64 -11.56 16.77 -2.32
CA GLY A 64 -10.68 17.92 -2.07
C GLY A 64 -10.86 19.03 -3.09
N GLU A 65 -11.21 18.67 -4.34
CA GLU A 65 -11.41 19.62 -5.41
C GLU A 65 -12.82 20.20 -5.46
N ALA A 66 -13.79 19.55 -4.85
CA ALA A 66 -15.20 19.92 -4.95
C ALA A 66 -15.56 21.21 -4.24
N SER A 67 -14.85 21.60 -3.20
CA SER A 67 -15.12 22.80 -2.43
C SER A 67 -13.90 23.26 -1.64
N ALA A 68 -13.94 24.51 -1.16
CA ALA A 68 -12.90 25.04 -0.27
C ALA A 68 -12.81 24.23 1.03
N TYR A 69 -13.97 23.82 1.57
CA TYR A 69 -13.98 23.01 2.78
C TYR A 69 -13.46 21.58 2.53
N GLY A 70 -13.75 21.01 1.36
CA GLY A 70 -13.18 19.75 0.94
C GLY A 70 -11.65 19.81 0.87
N ALA A 71 -11.11 20.87 0.33
CA ALA A 71 -9.65 21.11 0.28
C ALA A 71 -9.05 21.16 1.70
N ARG A 72 -9.73 21.83 2.62
CA ARG A 72 -9.32 21.88 4.02
C ARG A 72 -9.34 20.48 4.65
N CYS A 73 -10.39 19.72 4.43
CA CYS A 73 -10.48 18.34 4.93
C CYS A 73 -9.37 17.46 4.38
N LEU A 74 -9.01 17.64 3.13
CA LEU A 74 -7.90 16.92 2.51
C LEU A 74 -6.56 17.25 3.20
N HIS A 75 -6.30 18.51 3.48
CA HIS A 75 -5.10 18.93 4.23
C HIS A 75 -5.06 18.30 5.62
N ILE A 76 -6.20 18.28 6.31
CA ILE A 76 -6.32 17.65 7.62
C ILE A 76 -6.00 16.15 7.52
N GLY A 77 -6.57 15.47 6.54
CA GLY A 77 -6.33 14.04 6.30
C GLY A 77 -4.88 13.72 5.95
N ARG A 78 -4.18 14.68 5.36
CA ARG A 78 -2.75 14.56 5.05
C ARG A 78 -1.84 14.97 6.21
N ASN A 79 -2.41 15.32 7.35
CA ASN A 79 -1.69 15.82 8.53
C ASN A 79 -0.86 17.08 8.25
N GLN A 80 -1.36 17.94 7.37
CA GLN A 80 -0.69 19.18 6.94
C GLN A 80 -1.22 20.39 7.71
N CYS A 81 -1.56 20.22 8.98
CA CYS A 81 -2.10 21.25 9.83
C CYS A 81 -1.74 20.98 11.29
N ASP A 82 -1.99 21.97 12.15
CA ASP A 82 -1.78 21.84 13.59
C ASP A 82 -3.01 21.15 14.22
N TYR A 83 -2.79 20.00 14.82
CA TYR A 83 -3.85 19.21 15.48
C TYR A 83 -4.58 20.00 16.58
N ALA A 84 -3.85 20.80 17.35
CA ALA A 84 -4.42 21.52 18.48
C ALA A 84 -5.49 22.55 18.07
N GLY A 85 -5.41 23.07 16.83
CA GLY A 85 -6.37 24.03 16.31
C GLY A 85 -7.62 23.42 15.68
N LEU A 86 -7.76 22.11 15.70
CA LEU A 86 -8.87 21.42 15.02
C LEU A 86 -10.06 21.19 15.96
N THR A 87 -11.26 21.18 15.40
CA THR A 87 -12.46 20.71 16.12
C THR A 87 -12.35 19.21 16.37
N GLU A 88 -13.19 18.69 17.26
CA GLU A 88 -13.22 17.26 17.57
C GLU A 88 -13.47 16.41 16.32
N ALA A 89 -14.41 16.83 15.45
CA ALA A 89 -14.69 16.12 14.21
C ALA A 89 -13.52 16.16 13.23
N GLU A 90 -12.84 17.32 13.13
CA GLU A 90 -11.65 17.48 12.30
C GLU A 90 -10.47 16.64 12.82
N GLN A 91 -10.34 16.54 14.14
CA GLN A 91 -9.36 15.66 14.77
C GLN A 91 -9.56 14.20 14.39
N GLY A 92 -10.81 13.77 14.21
CA GLY A 92 -11.12 12.42 13.72
C GLY A 92 -10.57 12.16 12.33
N VAL A 93 -10.65 13.12 11.43
CA VAL A 93 -10.05 13.03 10.08
C VAL A 93 -8.53 13.00 10.18
N PHE A 94 -7.94 13.85 11.01
CA PHE A 94 -6.50 13.89 11.21
C PHE A 94 -5.97 12.54 11.70
N ARG A 95 -6.63 11.94 12.71
CA ARG A 95 -6.24 10.63 13.25
C ARG A 95 -6.38 9.51 12.21
N ALA A 96 -7.43 9.55 11.40
CA ALA A 96 -7.61 8.58 10.33
C ALA A 96 -6.47 8.66 9.31
N GLY A 97 -6.03 9.86 8.98
CA GLY A 97 -4.87 10.08 8.12
C GLY A 97 -3.57 9.58 8.74
N GLN A 98 -3.38 9.82 10.04
CA GLN A 98 -2.20 9.32 10.77
C GLN A 98 -2.12 7.79 10.71
N GLU A 99 -3.24 7.11 10.86
CA GLU A 99 -3.30 5.65 10.78
C GLU A 99 -2.84 5.15 9.42
N VAL A 100 -3.31 5.79 8.33
CA VAL A 100 -2.86 5.46 6.97
C VAL A 100 -1.35 5.60 6.85
N PHE A 101 -0.78 6.72 7.28
CA PHE A 101 0.66 6.96 7.21
C PHE A 101 1.47 5.96 8.05
N ALA A 102 0.96 5.59 9.22
CA ALA A 102 1.63 4.61 10.07
C ALA A 102 1.74 3.24 9.37
N ILE A 103 0.66 2.79 8.74
CA ILE A 103 0.65 1.54 7.99
C ILE A 103 1.57 1.63 6.77
N MET A 104 1.50 2.74 6.01
CA MET A 104 2.37 2.96 4.86
C MET A 104 3.85 2.90 5.24
N THR A 105 4.23 3.46 6.39
CA THR A 105 5.60 3.43 6.87
C THR A 105 6.05 2.00 7.15
N ARG A 106 5.22 1.19 7.81
CA ARG A 106 5.54 -0.21 8.06
C ARG A 106 5.67 -1.00 6.75
N VAL A 107 4.78 -0.75 5.79
CA VAL A 107 4.84 -1.40 4.48
C VAL A 107 6.15 -1.08 3.76
N ARG A 108 6.59 0.18 3.79
CA ARG A 108 7.86 0.59 3.17
C ARG A 108 9.05 -0.12 3.79
N GLU A 109 9.05 -0.27 5.10
CA GLU A 109 10.12 -0.98 5.81
C GLU A 109 10.16 -2.46 5.39
N LEU A 110 8.99 -3.10 5.26
CA LEU A 110 8.89 -4.46 4.76
C LEU A 110 9.39 -4.55 3.31
N GLU A 111 8.92 -3.67 2.45
CA GLU A 111 9.27 -3.69 1.02
C GLU A 111 10.76 -3.47 0.77
N ALA A 112 11.45 -2.76 1.64
CA ALA A 112 12.89 -2.58 1.52
C ALA A 112 13.67 -3.89 1.60
N ARG A 113 13.14 -4.90 2.31
CA ARG A 113 13.78 -6.20 2.49
C ARG A 113 13.43 -7.22 1.41
N ILE A 114 12.29 -7.04 0.74
CA ILE A 114 11.72 -8.07 -0.14
C ILE A 114 12.56 -8.33 -1.38
N PRO A 115 13.07 -7.33 -2.12
CA PRO A 115 13.86 -7.61 -3.33
C PRO A 115 15.07 -8.50 -3.06
N GLY A 116 15.77 -8.29 -1.96
CA GLY A 116 16.91 -9.13 -1.58
C GLY A 116 16.50 -10.57 -1.29
N LYS A 117 15.38 -10.77 -0.61
CA LYS A 117 14.85 -12.10 -0.31
C LYS A 117 14.40 -12.82 -1.57
N MET A 118 13.72 -12.10 -2.47
CA MET A 118 13.27 -12.66 -3.73
C MET A 118 14.44 -13.06 -4.62
N ALA A 119 15.48 -12.23 -4.67
CA ALA A 119 16.71 -12.56 -5.41
C ALA A 119 17.41 -13.80 -4.84
N ALA A 120 17.47 -13.95 -3.53
CA ALA A 120 18.05 -15.13 -2.88
C ALA A 120 17.27 -16.41 -3.20
N ILE A 121 15.93 -16.34 -3.18
CA ILE A 121 15.07 -17.48 -3.54
C ILE A 121 15.28 -17.83 -5.01
N GLN A 122 15.32 -16.84 -5.90
CA GLN A 122 15.55 -17.07 -7.32
C GLN A 122 16.88 -17.78 -7.56
N GLU A 123 17.93 -17.36 -6.88
CA GLU A 123 19.25 -17.99 -6.98
C GLU A 123 19.21 -19.45 -6.53
N GLN A 124 18.56 -19.74 -5.42
CA GLN A 124 18.41 -21.10 -4.92
C GLN A 124 17.63 -21.98 -5.89
N LEU A 125 16.57 -21.45 -6.51
CA LEU A 125 15.78 -22.17 -7.50
C LEU A 125 16.58 -22.45 -8.77
N GLN A 126 17.43 -21.51 -9.20
CA GLN A 126 18.30 -21.72 -10.36
C GLN A 126 19.29 -22.85 -10.11
N GLU A 127 19.84 -22.96 -8.92
CA GLU A 127 20.75 -24.04 -8.56
C GLU A 127 20.06 -25.41 -8.49
N LYS A 128 18.85 -25.45 -7.93
CA LYS A 128 18.12 -26.70 -7.71
C LYS A 128 17.39 -27.19 -8.96
N ILE A 129 16.93 -26.29 -9.81
CA ILE A 129 15.96 -26.60 -10.87
C ILE A 129 16.38 -25.96 -12.21
N LYS A 130 17.64 -26.12 -12.59
CA LYS A 130 18.18 -25.56 -13.84
C LYS A 130 17.42 -25.95 -15.11
N LYS A 131 16.57 -26.96 -15.06
CA LYS A 131 15.86 -27.52 -16.21
C LYS A 131 14.36 -27.29 -16.20
N ASN A 132 13.85 -26.45 -15.29
CA ASN A 132 12.42 -26.31 -15.08
C ASN A 132 11.94 -24.89 -15.42
N ASN A 133 10.77 -24.76 -16.06
CA ASN A 133 10.19 -23.49 -16.48
C ASN A 133 9.68 -22.63 -15.32
N VAL A 134 9.69 -23.10 -14.09
CA VAL A 134 9.24 -22.38 -12.89
C VAL A 134 10.01 -21.07 -12.72
N ASN A 135 11.31 -21.09 -13.04
CA ASN A 135 12.19 -19.94 -12.90
C ASN A 135 11.74 -18.75 -13.77
N GLY A 136 11.32 -19.00 -15.01
CA GLY A 136 10.86 -17.94 -15.92
C GLY A 136 9.61 -17.24 -15.39
N ARG A 137 8.66 -18.00 -14.85
CA ARG A 137 7.45 -17.46 -14.23
C ARG A 137 7.78 -16.59 -13.01
N PHE A 138 8.65 -17.07 -12.15
CA PHE A 138 9.06 -16.36 -10.93
C PHE A 138 9.71 -15.02 -11.28
N THR A 139 10.61 -15.01 -12.25
CA THR A 139 11.26 -13.78 -12.72
C THR A 139 10.24 -12.75 -13.22
N ARG A 140 9.22 -13.21 -13.93
CA ARG A 140 8.14 -12.33 -14.40
C ARG A 140 7.40 -11.67 -13.25
N TYR A 141 7.06 -12.42 -12.21
CA TYR A 141 6.38 -11.89 -11.04
C TYR A 141 7.25 -10.90 -10.25
N LEU A 142 8.55 -11.14 -10.17
CA LEU A 142 9.48 -10.20 -9.54
C LEU A 142 9.45 -8.84 -10.24
N LYS A 143 9.44 -8.81 -11.57
CA LYS A 143 9.37 -7.58 -12.34
C LYS A 143 8.07 -6.82 -12.09
N GLN A 144 6.93 -7.53 -12.10
CA GLN A 144 5.63 -6.93 -11.82
C GLN A 144 5.58 -6.32 -10.42
N MET A 145 6.09 -7.03 -9.43
CA MET A 145 6.12 -6.57 -8.05
C MET A 145 6.93 -5.28 -7.92
N GLY A 146 8.12 -5.22 -8.53
CA GLY A 146 8.98 -4.04 -8.46
C GLY A 146 8.33 -2.81 -9.08
N GLN A 147 7.69 -2.94 -10.24
CA GLN A 147 7.02 -1.85 -10.92
C GLN A 147 5.75 -1.41 -10.20
N GLY A 148 4.92 -2.37 -9.78
CA GLY A 148 3.65 -2.08 -9.12
C GLY A 148 3.83 -1.39 -7.77
N SER A 149 4.72 -1.90 -6.93
CA SER A 149 4.99 -1.35 -5.60
C SER A 149 5.53 0.06 -5.66
N LYS A 150 6.45 0.34 -6.56
CA LYS A 150 7.01 1.67 -6.72
C LYS A 150 5.94 2.68 -7.13
N GLY A 151 5.08 2.33 -8.08
CA GLY A 151 4.00 3.20 -8.53
C GLY A 151 3.08 3.62 -7.39
N VAL A 152 2.61 2.68 -6.59
CA VAL A 152 1.67 2.95 -5.50
C VAL A 152 2.28 3.79 -4.39
N LEU A 153 3.49 3.48 -3.95
CA LEU A 153 4.08 4.14 -2.78
C LEU A 153 4.65 5.52 -3.09
N TYR A 154 5.26 5.69 -4.25
CA TYR A 154 5.89 6.97 -4.61
C TYR A 154 4.87 8.01 -5.05
N ASP A 155 3.83 7.62 -5.79
CA ASP A 155 2.82 8.55 -6.27
C ASP A 155 2.02 9.19 -5.13
N LYS A 156 1.89 8.52 -3.99
CA LYS A 156 1.16 9.04 -2.83
C LYS A 156 1.89 10.15 -2.08
N ARG A 157 3.15 10.36 -2.34
CA ARG A 157 3.94 11.41 -1.70
C ARG A 157 3.84 12.77 -2.40
N ARG A 158 3.35 12.79 -3.59
CA ARG A 158 3.23 14.02 -4.39
C ARG A 158 1.94 14.81 -4.07
#